data_45236cb6895cfda15a448f6b752984b1
#
_entry.id   45236cb6895cfda15a448f6b752984b1
#
_cell.length_a   1.000
_cell.length_b   1.000
_cell.length_c   1.000
_cell.angle_alpha   90.00
_cell.angle_beta   90.00
_cell.angle_gamma   90.00
#
_symmetry.space_group_name_H-M   'P 1'
#
loop_
_entity.id
_entity.type
_entity.pdbx_description
1 polymer ?
#
loop_
_entity_poly.entity_id
_entity_poly.type
_entity_poly.pdbx_seq_one_letter_code
_entity_poly.pdbx_strand_id
1 'polypeptide(L)'
;NLAHSDAQMNAYARRGNSMRLNGIDAKLLNRDEVKKLIPMADFSDEVRFPIFGGLMQPSAGTARHDGVAWGYARQADSMGVDIIQHCEVEGFDVEGGKIKGVRTSKGVIKAKKVGLCVAGSTNILAEKLNMTLPIETHLLQACVSEPVKPVLDGVVTFGAGHFYISQSDKGEMLSLIHISEPTRRYAI
;
A
#
# COMPACT_ATOMS: atom_id res chain seq x y z
N ASN A 1 -3.43 7.04 -12.84
CA ASN A 1 -2.05 6.69 -13.17
C ASN A 1 -1.57 7.64 -14.27
N LEU A 2 -0.49 8.41 -14.03
CA LEU A 2 0.10 9.31 -15.02
C LEU A 2 1.06 8.58 -15.95
N ALA A 3 1.04 8.94 -17.23
CA ALA A 3 1.98 8.47 -18.24
C ALA A 3 2.96 9.59 -18.61
N HIS A 4 4.23 9.25 -18.72
CA HIS A 4 5.34 10.18 -19.00
C HIS A 4 6.07 9.85 -20.30
N SER A 5 5.49 8.99 -21.12
CA SER A 5 5.99 8.63 -22.46
C SER A 5 4.92 7.95 -23.29
N ASP A 6 5.09 7.91 -24.62
CA ASP A 6 4.22 7.17 -25.54
C ASP A 6 4.20 5.67 -25.21
N ALA A 7 5.33 5.11 -24.81
CA ALA A 7 5.40 3.70 -24.41
C ALA A 7 4.49 3.39 -23.21
N GLN A 8 4.44 4.30 -22.23
CA GLN A 8 3.54 4.18 -21.09
C GLN A 8 2.07 4.39 -21.52
N MET A 9 1.77 5.34 -22.40
CA MET A 9 0.44 5.51 -22.96
C MET A 9 -0.05 4.25 -23.68
N ASN A 10 0.79 3.63 -24.49
CA ASN A 10 0.49 2.36 -25.17
C ASN A 10 0.26 1.21 -24.18
N ALA A 11 1.06 1.14 -23.12
CA ALA A 11 0.86 0.17 -22.04
C ALA A 11 -0.48 0.40 -21.32
N TYR A 12 -0.82 1.65 -21.05
CA TYR A 12 -2.09 2.01 -20.40
C TYR A 12 -3.29 1.78 -21.30
N ALA A 13 -3.18 1.96 -22.61
CA ALA A 13 -4.23 1.59 -23.56
C ALA A 13 -4.55 0.09 -23.47
N ARG A 14 -3.51 -0.78 -23.49
CA ARG A 14 -3.68 -2.24 -23.31
C ARG A 14 -4.26 -2.58 -21.94
N ARG A 15 -3.74 -1.98 -20.86
CA ARG A 15 -4.25 -2.19 -19.50
C ARG A 15 -5.70 -1.75 -19.36
N GLY A 16 -6.04 -0.57 -19.89
CA GLY A 16 -7.42 -0.07 -19.90
C GLY A 16 -8.38 -0.97 -20.66
N ASN A 17 -7.95 -1.56 -21.79
CA ASN A 17 -8.75 -2.56 -22.51
C ASN A 17 -8.98 -3.81 -21.66
N SER A 18 -7.94 -4.36 -21.04
CA SER A 18 -8.05 -5.50 -20.13
C SER A 18 -8.98 -5.21 -18.94
N MET A 19 -8.88 -4.02 -18.37
CA MET A 19 -9.77 -3.59 -17.28
C MET A 19 -11.22 -3.58 -17.72
N ARG A 20 -11.54 -2.99 -18.88
CA ARG A 20 -12.91 -2.94 -19.41
C ARG A 20 -13.47 -4.31 -19.72
N LEU A 21 -12.66 -5.23 -20.24
CA LEU A 21 -13.07 -6.64 -20.47
C LEU A 21 -13.44 -7.35 -19.15
N ASN A 22 -12.89 -6.91 -18.04
CA ASN A 22 -13.23 -7.42 -16.70
C ASN A 22 -14.31 -6.59 -15.99
N GLY A 23 -15.03 -5.73 -16.71
CA GLY A 23 -16.13 -4.93 -16.17
C GLY A 23 -15.69 -3.72 -15.34
N ILE A 24 -14.41 -3.35 -15.40
CA ILE A 24 -13.89 -2.19 -14.69
C ILE A 24 -13.99 -0.95 -15.57
N ASP A 25 -14.59 0.14 -15.04
CA ASP A 25 -14.63 1.44 -15.72
C ASP A 25 -13.22 2.03 -15.79
N ALA A 26 -12.65 2.04 -16.99
CA ALA A 26 -11.30 2.56 -17.23
C ALA A 26 -11.31 3.51 -18.44
N LYS A 27 -10.72 4.70 -18.26
CA LYS A 27 -10.63 5.75 -19.29
C LYS A 27 -9.16 6.11 -19.54
N LEU A 28 -8.76 6.03 -20.80
CA LEU A 28 -7.49 6.58 -21.24
C LEU A 28 -7.69 8.09 -21.45
N LEU A 29 -6.86 8.90 -20.82
CA LEU A 29 -6.93 10.35 -20.86
C LEU A 29 -5.71 10.90 -21.61
N ASN A 30 -5.94 11.91 -22.45
CA ASN A 30 -4.89 12.72 -23.02
C ASN A 30 -4.36 13.77 -22.01
N ARG A 31 -3.32 14.51 -22.40
CA ARG A 31 -2.68 15.53 -21.55
C ARG A 31 -3.65 16.61 -21.07
N ASP A 32 -4.52 17.13 -21.96
CA ASP A 32 -5.46 18.20 -21.63
C ASP A 32 -6.56 17.74 -20.70
N GLU A 33 -7.00 16.50 -20.85
CA GLU A 33 -7.97 15.87 -19.93
C GLU A 33 -7.37 15.67 -18.54
N VAL A 34 -6.11 15.24 -18.46
CA VAL A 34 -5.39 15.12 -17.18
C VAL A 34 -5.22 16.50 -16.53
N LYS A 35 -4.85 17.53 -17.32
CA LYS A 35 -4.71 18.91 -16.82
C LYS A 35 -5.99 19.46 -16.18
N LYS A 36 -7.16 19.10 -16.71
CA LYS A 36 -8.45 19.49 -16.12
C LYS A 36 -8.72 18.84 -14.77
N LEU A 37 -8.22 17.61 -14.56
CA LEU A 37 -8.43 16.86 -13.31
C LEU A 37 -7.44 17.25 -12.21
N ILE A 38 -6.21 17.59 -12.57
CA ILE A 38 -5.14 17.95 -11.63
C ILE A 38 -4.46 19.26 -12.06
N PRO A 39 -5.18 20.39 -12.08
CA PRO A 39 -4.66 21.67 -12.61
C PRO A 39 -3.48 22.22 -11.82
N MET A 40 -3.22 21.71 -10.60
CA MET A 40 -2.08 22.09 -9.77
C MET A 40 -0.76 21.40 -10.17
N ALA A 41 -0.80 20.39 -11.05
CA ALA A 41 0.43 19.72 -11.51
C ALA A 41 1.14 20.63 -12.55
N ASP A 42 2.46 20.49 -12.61
CA ASP A 42 3.26 21.18 -13.62
C ASP A 42 3.16 20.44 -14.96
N PHE A 43 2.63 21.14 -15.96
CA PHE A 43 2.49 20.67 -17.34
C PHE A 43 3.48 21.36 -18.31
N SER A 44 4.50 22.03 -17.81
CA SER A 44 5.56 22.56 -18.67
C SER A 44 6.35 21.42 -19.34
N ASP A 45 7.04 21.73 -20.43
CA ASP A 45 7.90 20.76 -21.11
C ASP A 45 9.30 20.73 -20.50
N GLU A 46 9.59 21.60 -19.53
CA GLU A 46 10.87 21.70 -18.83
C GLU A 46 11.00 20.72 -17.65
N VAL A 47 9.90 20.10 -17.24
CA VAL A 47 9.93 19.10 -16.14
C VAL A 47 10.64 17.82 -16.58
N ARG A 48 11.35 17.21 -15.66
CA ARG A 48 12.11 15.96 -15.92
C ARG A 48 11.23 14.82 -16.44
N PHE A 49 9.97 14.79 -16.07
CA PHE A 49 8.98 13.76 -16.45
C PHE A 49 7.70 14.42 -16.94
N PRO A 50 7.65 14.90 -18.19
CA PRO A 50 6.46 15.54 -18.76
C PRO A 50 5.25 14.59 -18.72
N ILE A 51 4.06 15.15 -18.51
CA ILE A 51 2.81 14.37 -18.51
C ILE A 51 2.29 14.28 -19.95
N PHE A 52 2.21 13.04 -20.47
CA PHE A 52 1.67 12.71 -21.79
C PHE A 52 0.16 12.42 -21.75
N GLY A 53 -0.31 11.94 -20.62
CA GLY A 53 -1.70 11.53 -20.40
C GLY A 53 -1.81 10.64 -19.19
N GLY A 54 -2.82 9.79 -19.16
CA GLY A 54 -3.02 8.89 -18.02
C GLY A 54 -4.08 7.83 -18.23
N LEU A 55 -4.14 6.90 -17.30
CA LEU A 55 -5.22 5.92 -17.18
C LEU A 55 -5.99 6.20 -15.90
N MET A 56 -7.26 6.51 -16.03
CA MET A 56 -8.19 6.80 -14.94
C MET A 56 -9.15 5.62 -14.72
N GLN A 57 -9.47 5.36 -13.49
CA GLN A 57 -10.59 4.51 -13.09
C GLN A 57 -11.59 5.38 -12.30
N PRO A 58 -12.65 5.88 -12.94
CA PRO A 58 -13.59 6.82 -12.32
C PRO A 58 -14.32 6.25 -11.10
N SER A 59 -14.62 4.95 -11.12
CA SER A 59 -15.31 4.25 -10.04
C SER A 59 -14.38 3.79 -8.92
N ALA A 60 -13.08 4.12 -8.99
CA ALA A 60 -12.15 3.84 -7.89
C ALA A 60 -12.33 4.85 -6.75
N GLY A 61 -11.77 4.51 -5.62
CA GLY A 61 -11.80 5.37 -4.44
C GLY A 61 -10.74 4.99 -3.43
N THR A 62 -10.75 5.67 -2.30
CA THR A 62 -9.92 5.35 -1.15
C THR A 62 -10.77 4.73 -0.06
N ALA A 63 -10.29 3.64 0.53
CA ALA A 63 -10.90 3.05 1.71
C ALA A 63 -10.21 3.59 2.97
N ARG A 64 -10.99 3.93 3.98
CA ARG A 64 -10.44 4.23 5.31
C ARG A 64 -9.96 2.92 5.94
N HIS A 65 -8.66 2.70 5.89
CA HIS A 65 -8.03 1.45 6.35
C HIS A 65 -8.30 1.15 7.83
N ASP A 66 -8.33 2.17 8.69
CA ASP A 66 -8.70 2.08 10.09
C ASP A 66 -10.15 1.59 10.26
N GLY A 67 -11.09 2.17 9.52
CA GLY A 67 -12.49 1.75 9.52
C GLY A 67 -12.66 0.30 9.07
N VAL A 68 -11.91 -0.14 8.05
CA VAL A 68 -11.90 -1.54 7.59
C VAL A 68 -11.35 -2.46 8.67
N ALA A 69 -10.20 -2.13 9.27
CA ALA A 69 -9.60 -2.94 10.33
C ALA A 69 -10.53 -3.06 11.55
N TRP A 70 -11.11 -1.97 11.99
CA TRP A 70 -12.08 -1.98 13.09
C TRP A 70 -13.37 -2.72 12.76
N GLY A 71 -13.83 -2.67 11.51
CA GLY A 71 -14.98 -3.44 11.05
C GLY A 71 -14.74 -4.94 11.18
N TYR A 72 -13.61 -5.43 10.70
CA TYR A 72 -13.23 -6.85 10.84
C TYR A 72 -13.00 -7.24 12.30
N ALA A 73 -12.33 -6.40 13.08
CA ALA A 73 -12.08 -6.68 14.50
C ALA A 73 -13.40 -6.83 15.29
N ARG A 74 -14.34 -5.90 15.13
CA ARG A 74 -15.65 -5.96 15.79
C ARG A 74 -16.45 -7.20 15.38
N GLN A 75 -16.42 -7.56 14.09
CA GLN A 75 -17.11 -8.77 13.63
C GLN A 75 -16.45 -10.02 14.19
N ALA A 76 -15.13 -10.12 14.23
CA ALA A 76 -14.41 -11.23 14.84
C ALA A 76 -14.76 -11.38 16.33
N ASP A 77 -14.70 -10.28 17.08
CA ASP A 77 -15.08 -10.24 18.50
C ASP A 77 -16.52 -10.74 18.73
N SER A 78 -17.48 -10.29 17.92
CA SER A 78 -18.87 -10.75 17.99
C SER A 78 -19.04 -12.26 17.68
N MET A 79 -18.08 -12.87 17.02
CA MET A 79 -18.03 -14.31 16.74
C MET A 79 -17.24 -15.09 17.80
N GLY A 80 -16.84 -14.45 18.89
CA GLY A 80 -16.13 -15.07 20.00
C GLY A 80 -14.61 -15.18 19.83
N VAL A 81 -14.02 -14.34 18.98
CA VAL A 81 -12.57 -14.25 18.86
C VAL A 81 -12.02 -13.28 19.88
N ASP A 82 -11.12 -13.77 20.74
CA ASP A 82 -10.40 -12.92 21.70
C ASP A 82 -9.35 -12.07 20.98
N ILE A 83 -9.47 -10.75 21.04
CA ILE A 83 -8.51 -9.80 20.49
C ILE A 83 -7.69 -9.18 21.61
N ILE A 84 -6.43 -9.58 21.73
CA ILE A 84 -5.54 -9.14 22.80
C ILE A 84 -4.59 -8.08 22.27
N GLN A 85 -4.86 -6.83 22.53
CA GLN A 85 -4.03 -5.69 22.15
C GLN A 85 -2.83 -5.51 23.09
N HIS A 86 -1.79 -4.83 22.62
CA HIS A 86 -0.57 -4.58 23.39
C HIS A 86 0.03 -5.88 23.97
N CYS A 87 0.07 -6.90 23.13
CA CYS A 87 0.53 -8.25 23.48
C CYS A 87 1.58 -8.68 22.43
N GLU A 88 2.84 -8.45 22.74
CA GLU A 88 3.94 -8.78 21.83
C GLU A 88 4.21 -10.29 21.86
N VAL A 89 4.45 -10.88 20.68
CA VAL A 89 4.84 -12.26 20.52
C VAL A 89 6.36 -12.37 20.65
N GLU A 90 6.82 -13.02 21.71
CA GLU A 90 8.22 -13.19 22.04
C GLU A 90 8.81 -14.50 21.50
N GLY A 91 7.97 -15.50 21.24
CA GLY A 91 8.42 -16.79 20.74
C GLY A 91 7.32 -17.84 20.71
N PHE A 92 7.73 -19.08 20.51
CA PHE A 92 6.83 -20.23 20.35
C PHE A 92 7.27 -21.38 21.24
N ASP A 93 6.29 -22.15 21.71
CA ASP A 93 6.53 -23.41 22.41
C ASP A 93 6.33 -24.55 21.42
N VAL A 94 7.40 -25.31 21.17
CA VAL A 94 7.42 -26.43 20.22
C VAL A 94 7.92 -27.69 20.93
N GLU A 95 7.16 -28.77 20.82
CA GLU A 95 7.53 -30.08 21.34
C GLU A 95 7.32 -31.15 20.27
N GLY A 96 8.35 -31.94 20.00
CA GLY A 96 8.29 -33.01 18.99
C GLY A 96 7.94 -32.50 17.61
N GLY A 97 8.40 -31.29 17.21
CA GLY A 97 8.11 -30.67 15.94
C GLY A 97 6.67 -30.09 15.79
N LYS A 98 5.89 -30.06 16.88
CA LYS A 98 4.53 -29.57 16.89
C LYS A 98 4.40 -28.33 17.77
N ILE A 99 3.69 -27.32 17.26
CA ILE A 99 3.36 -26.12 18.04
C ILE A 99 2.47 -26.48 19.23
N LYS A 100 2.74 -25.92 20.39
CA LYS A 100 1.96 -26.07 21.64
C LYS A 100 1.40 -24.75 22.10
N GLY A 101 2.03 -23.67 21.74
CA GLY A 101 1.61 -22.33 22.16
C GLY A 101 2.51 -21.24 21.66
N VAL A 102 2.15 -20.03 22.06
CA VAL A 102 2.85 -18.77 21.76
C VAL A 102 3.23 -18.10 23.08
N ARG A 103 4.51 -17.75 23.23
CA ARG A 103 4.98 -16.93 24.35
C ARG A 103 4.81 -15.47 24.01
N THR A 104 4.18 -14.74 24.91
CA THR A 104 3.86 -13.33 24.75
C THR A 104 4.27 -12.51 25.97
N SER A 105 4.34 -11.19 25.81
CA SER A 105 4.56 -10.23 26.91
C SER A 105 3.50 -10.30 28.02
N LYS A 106 2.38 -10.98 27.77
CA LYS A 106 1.31 -11.20 28.76
C LYS A 106 1.19 -12.65 29.24
N GLY A 107 2.15 -13.49 28.92
CA GLY A 107 2.19 -14.90 29.30
C GLY A 107 2.06 -15.85 28.11
N VAL A 108 1.84 -17.11 28.39
CA VAL A 108 1.77 -18.18 27.38
C VAL A 108 0.33 -18.42 26.95
N ILE A 109 0.09 -18.39 25.66
CA ILE A 109 -1.21 -18.75 25.05
C ILE A 109 -1.06 -20.14 24.42
N LYS A 110 -1.76 -21.12 24.95
CA LYS A 110 -1.76 -22.49 24.39
C LYS A 110 -2.57 -22.54 23.10
N ALA A 111 -1.97 -23.10 22.04
CA ALA A 111 -2.63 -23.23 20.75
C ALA A 111 -2.13 -24.48 20.00
N LYS A 112 -3.03 -25.17 19.29
CA LYS A 112 -2.71 -26.32 18.43
C LYS A 112 -2.25 -25.89 17.03
N LYS A 113 -2.62 -24.68 16.59
CA LYS A 113 -2.27 -24.07 15.30
C LYS A 113 -2.06 -22.59 15.52
N VAL A 114 -1.07 -22.04 14.81
CA VAL A 114 -0.72 -20.60 14.85
C VAL A 114 -0.59 -20.11 13.43
N GLY A 115 -1.25 -19.00 13.12
CA GLY A 115 -1.11 -18.27 11.87
C GLY A 115 -0.24 -17.02 12.05
N LEU A 116 0.77 -16.84 11.21
CA LEU A 116 1.59 -15.63 11.19
C LEU A 116 1.02 -14.62 10.19
N CYS A 117 0.34 -13.60 10.69
CA CYS A 117 -0.26 -12.53 9.88
C CYS A 117 0.35 -11.18 10.31
N VAL A 118 1.68 -11.06 10.25
CA VAL A 118 2.46 -9.98 10.87
C VAL A 118 3.21 -9.12 9.85
N ALA A 119 2.82 -9.20 8.60
CA ALA A 119 3.35 -8.39 7.48
C ALA A 119 4.88 -8.28 7.50
N GLY A 120 5.44 -7.09 7.66
CA GLY A 120 6.88 -6.83 7.66
C GLY A 120 7.68 -7.56 8.75
N SER A 121 7.04 -8.03 9.81
CA SER A 121 7.70 -8.80 10.88
C SER A 121 7.69 -10.32 10.65
N THR A 122 7.25 -10.78 9.47
CA THR A 122 7.06 -12.22 9.21
C THR A 122 8.38 -13.01 9.37
N ASN A 123 9.49 -12.55 8.80
CA ASN A 123 10.77 -13.24 8.91
C ASN A 123 11.31 -13.22 10.34
N ILE A 124 11.11 -12.13 11.08
CA ILE A 124 11.56 -12.04 12.49
C ILE A 124 10.92 -13.12 13.35
N LEU A 125 9.63 -13.42 13.13
CA LEU A 125 8.94 -14.48 13.85
C LEU A 125 9.23 -15.88 13.27
N ALA A 126 9.40 -15.99 11.95
CA ALA A 126 9.75 -17.26 11.31
C ALA A 126 11.14 -17.78 11.76
N GLU A 127 12.12 -16.90 11.92
CA GLU A 127 13.45 -17.22 12.42
C GLU A 127 13.41 -17.83 13.84
N LYS A 128 12.46 -17.42 14.68
CA LYS A 128 12.25 -18.01 16.02
C LYS A 128 11.77 -19.47 15.96
N LEU A 129 11.37 -19.95 14.78
CA LEU A 129 10.99 -21.34 14.47
C LEU A 129 12.04 -22.04 13.60
N ASN A 130 13.21 -21.44 13.39
CA ASN A 130 14.23 -21.88 12.44
C ASN A 130 13.68 -22.06 11.01
N MET A 131 12.74 -21.20 10.61
CA MET A 131 12.16 -21.17 9.27
C MET A 131 12.72 -19.98 8.51
N THR A 132 13.16 -20.21 7.27
CA THR A 132 13.56 -19.16 6.33
C THR A 132 12.47 -19.01 5.25
N LEU A 133 11.95 -17.82 5.08
CA LEU A 133 10.97 -17.52 4.05
C LEU A 133 11.61 -16.59 2.99
N PRO A 134 11.31 -16.78 1.70
CA PRO A 134 11.83 -15.93 0.63
C PRO A 134 11.08 -14.59 0.57
N ILE A 135 11.07 -13.86 1.68
CA ILE A 135 10.39 -12.58 1.84
C ILE A 135 11.42 -11.53 2.26
N GLU A 136 11.48 -10.44 1.52
CA GLU A 136 12.23 -9.24 1.91
C GLU A 136 11.26 -8.12 2.27
N THR A 137 11.53 -7.44 3.36
CA THR A 137 10.74 -6.30 3.81
C THR A 137 11.45 -5.00 3.44
N HIS A 138 10.78 -4.17 2.66
CA HIS A 138 11.25 -2.84 2.30
C HIS A 138 10.54 -1.76 3.11
N LEU A 139 11.30 -0.77 3.55
CA LEU A 139 10.74 0.41 4.20
C LEU A 139 10.07 1.31 3.17
N LEU A 140 8.85 1.70 3.47
CA LEU A 140 8.12 2.72 2.72
C LEU A 140 7.97 3.95 3.62
N GLN A 141 8.19 5.13 3.05
CA GLN A 141 7.97 6.38 3.75
C GLN A 141 6.61 6.97 3.36
N ALA A 142 5.80 7.23 4.36
CA ALA A 142 4.54 7.96 4.20
C ALA A 142 4.71 9.38 4.76
N CYS A 143 4.16 10.35 4.03
CA CYS A 143 4.12 11.75 4.45
C CYS A 143 2.66 12.20 4.50
N VAL A 144 2.33 12.98 5.52
CA VAL A 144 1.01 13.58 5.70
C VAL A 144 1.22 15.07 5.95
N SER A 145 0.48 15.91 5.22
CA SER A 145 0.54 17.36 5.40
C SER A 145 -0.44 17.85 6.48
N GLU A 146 -0.32 19.10 6.86
CA GLU A 146 -1.43 19.83 7.48
C GLU A 146 -2.65 19.83 6.55
N PRO A 147 -3.88 19.93 7.10
CA PRO A 147 -5.10 20.03 6.29
C PRO A 147 -5.10 21.25 5.39
N VAL A 148 -5.44 21.06 4.13
CA VAL A 148 -5.61 22.14 3.14
C VAL A 148 -7.02 22.06 2.54
N LYS A 149 -7.43 23.12 1.85
CA LYS A 149 -8.71 23.12 1.13
C LYS A 149 -8.76 21.96 0.13
N PRO A 150 -9.93 21.40 -0.18
CA PRO A 150 -10.08 20.38 -1.21
C PRO A 150 -9.50 20.85 -2.54
N VAL A 151 -8.50 20.15 -3.04
CA VAL A 151 -7.81 20.44 -4.31
C VAL A 151 -7.59 19.20 -5.16
N LEU A 152 -7.79 18.00 -4.59
CA LEU A 152 -7.54 16.74 -5.27
C LEU A 152 -8.64 15.72 -4.95
N ASP A 153 -9.50 15.46 -5.93
CA ASP A 153 -10.66 14.55 -5.78
C ASP A 153 -10.32 13.07 -5.98
N GLY A 154 -9.07 12.74 -6.20
CA GLY A 154 -8.68 11.35 -6.50
C GLY A 154 -7.27 11.01 -6.06
N VAL A 155 -6.89 9.77 -6.32
CA VAL A 155 -5.52 9.30 -6.11
C VAL A 155 -4.73 9.45 -7.41
N VAL A 156 -3.67 10.23 -7.37
CA VAL A 156 -2.74 10.38 -8.49
C VAL A 156 -1.52 9.52 -8.25
N THR A 157 -1.21 8.60 -9.17
CA THR A 157 -0.03 7.76 -9.09
C THR A 157 0.97 8.15 -10.16
N PHE A 158 2.23 8.22 -9.76
CA PHE A 158 3.35 8.55 -10.61
C PHE A 158 4.26 7.32 -10.74
N GLY A 159 4.06 6.56 -11.81
CA GLY A 159 4.72 5.26 -11.99
C GLY A 159 6.23 5.35 -12.12
N ALA A 160 6.79 6.39 -12.72
CA ALA A 160 8.22 6.58 -12.87
C ALA A 160 8.94 6.89 -11.54
N GLY A 161 8.25 7.52 -10.59
CA GLY A 161 8.78 7.83 -9.26
C GLY A 161 8.31 6.89 -8.16
N HIS A 162 7.48 5.89 -8.50
CA HIS A 162 6.92 4.94 -7.54
C HIS A 162 6.27 5.59 -6.32
N PHE A 163 5.53 6.68 -6.52
CA PHE A 163 4.77 7.32 -5.46
C PHE A 163 3.32 7.57 -5.87
N TYR A 164 2.49 7.82 -4.90
CA TYR A 164 1.16 8.36 -5.12
C TYR A 164 0.90 9.55 -4.20
N ILE A 165 -0.06 10.36 -4.57
CA ILE A 165 -0.61 11.43 -3.76
C ILE A 165 -2.13 11.37 -3.77
N SER A 166 -2.73 11.60 -2.61
CA SER A 166 -4.17 11.67 -2.43
C SER A 166 -4.51 12.70 -1.36
N GLN A 167 -5.73 13.19 -1.35
CA GLN A 167 -6.23 14.04 -0.28
C GLN A 167 -7.25 13.27 0.56
N SER A 168 -7.13 13.36 1.88
CA SER A 168 -8.07 12.74 2.80
C SER A 168 -9.38 13.54 2.90
N ASP A 169 -10.41 12.95 3.47
CA ASP A 169 -11.67 13.62 3.79
C ASP A 169 -11.53 14.72 4.85
N LYS A 170 -10.40 14.73 5.59
CA LYS A 170 -10.04 15.78 6.55
C LYS A 170 -9.21 16.90 5.94
N GLY A 171 -8.84 16.79 4.67
CA GLY A 171 -8.07 17.78 3.93
C GLY A 171 -6.57 17.54 3.90
N GLU A 172 -6.03 16.56 4.60
CA GLU A 172 -4.60 16.25 4.60
C GLU A 172 -4.18 15.65 3.26
N MET A 173 -3.03 16.07 2.74
CA MET A 173 -2.40 15.41 1.59
C MET A 173 -1.58 14.23 2.09
N LEU A 174 -1.86 13.04 1.55
CA LEU A 174 -1.09 11.83 1.82
C LEU A 174 -0.22 11.51 0.61
N SER A 175 1.05 11.23 0.86
CA SER A 175 1.96 10.69 -0.14
C SER A 175 2.71 9.50 0.44
N LEU A 176 2.84 8.45 -0.36
CA LEU A 176 3.68 7.30 -0.06
C LEU A 176 4.73 7.20 -1.14
N ILE A 177 5.98 7.16 -0.71
CA ILE A 177 7.14 7.15 -1.59
C ILE A 177 7.93 5.88 -1.35
N HIS A 178 8.25 5.17 -2.42
CA HIS A 178 9.25 4.10 -2.39
C HIS A 178 10.63 4.76 -2.44
N ILE A 179 11.27 4.94 -1.30
CA ILE A 179 12.66 5.37 -1.26
C ILE A 179 13.53 4.13 -1.47
N SER A 180 13.86 3.86 -2.73
CA SER A 180 15.06 3.10 -3.03
C SER A 180 16.23 4.07 -2.85
N GLU A 181 16.98 3.97 -1.76
CA GLU A 181 18.19 4.76 -1.59
C GLU A 181 19.14 4.53 -2.78
N PRO A 182 19.48 5.56 -3.57
CA PRO A 182 20.49 5.42 -4.60
C PRO A 182 21.91 5.30 -4.01
N THR A 183 22.09 5.47 -2.71
CA THR A 183 23.38 5.60 -2.03
C THR A 183 24.13 4.29 -1.83
N ARG A 184 23.52 3.12 -1.94
CA ARG A 184 24.24 1.83 -1.81
C ARG A 184 24.90 1.30 -3.08
N ARG A 185 24.71 1.92 -4.25
CA ARG A 185 25.34 1.48 -5.51
C ARG A 185 26.65 2.18 -5.88
N TYR A 186 27.10 3.14 -5.09
CA TYR A 186 28.34 3.91 -5.36
C TYR A 186 29.28 4.04 -4.15
N ALA A 187 29.18 3.12 -3.18
CA ALA A 187 30.20 2.96 -2.16
C ALA A 187 31.09 1.76 -2.56
N ILE A 188 32.01 2.00 -3.48
CA ILE A 188 33.24 1.23 -3.70
C ILE A 188 34.40 2.18 -3.50
#